data_5de9f28f50adb7b98f8e104ccb4161bf
#
_entry.id   5de9f28f50adb7b98f8e104ccb4161bf
#
_cell.length_a   1.000
_cell.length_b   1.000
_cell.length_c   1.000
_cell.angle_alpha   90.00
_cell.angle_beta   90.00
_cell.angle_gamma   90.00
#
_symmetry.space_group_name_H-M   'P 1'
#
loop_
_entity.id
_entity.type
_entity.pdbx_description
1 polymer ?
#
loop_
_entity_poly.entity_id
_entity_poly.type
_entity_poly.pdbx_seq_one_letter_code
_entity_poly.pdbx_strand_id
1 'polypeptide(L)'
;MKLKIALFTMTLAAAPVFAMHAARLEASRTVPLANGETLYVFKDGLMAKESRFGRAIYLRPGEVVVSADGQQITAVGNEVARLASLLRKDHKN
;
A
#
# COMPACT_ATOMS: atom_id res chain seq x y z
N MET A 1 -22.97 -33.74 9.36
CA MET A 1 -22.79 -33.24 9.21
C MET A 1 -22.61 -32.52 8.91
N LYS A 2 -22.54 -32.17 8.82
CA LYS A 2 -22.47 -31.34 8.59
C LYS A 2 -21.79 -30.58 8.09
N LEU A 3 -21.70 -29.95 7.46
CA LEU A 3 -21.21 -29.22 6.97
C LEU A 3 -20.91 -28.32 6.89
N LYS A 4 -20.78 -27.77 6.77
CA LYS A 4 -20.54 -26.85 6.78
C LYS A 4 -19.93 -26.13 6.12
N ILE A 5 -20.00 -25.48 5.56
CA ILE A 5 -19.47 -24.86 4.97
C ILE A 5 -19.21 -23.82 4.79
N ALA A 6 -19.06 -23.42 4.76
CA ALA A 6 -18.80 -22.37 4.80
C ALA A 6 -18.33 -21.70 3.78
N LEU A 7 -18.64 -21.29 3.30
CA LEU A 7 -18.28 -20.68 2.49
C LEU A 7 -18.07 -19.55 2.39
N PHE A 8 -17.87 -19.03 2.39
CA PHE A 8 -17.69 -17.96 2.43
C PHE A 8 -17.30 -17.30 1.44
N THR A 9 -17.46 -17.00 0.99
CA THR A 9 -17.35 -16.40 0.13
C THR A 9 -16.80 -15.36 -0.04
N MET A 10 -16.36 -14.97 -0.19
CA MET A 10 -15.81 -14.02 -0.21
C MET A 10 -15.90 -13.25 -1.06
N THR A 11 -16.18 -12.82 -1.36
CA THR A 11 -16.44 -12.00 -2.06
C THR A 11 -15.69 -11.11 -2.32
N LEU A 12 -15.30 -10.82 -2.68
CA LEU A 12 -14.58 -10.04 -2.86
C LEU A 12 -14.81 -9.08 -3.51
N ALA A 13 -15.04 -8.63 -3.32
CA ALA A 13 -15.29 -7.53 -3.62
C ALA A 13 -14.41 -7.01 -4.48
N ALA A 14 -14.57 -6.93 -5.34
CA ALA A 14 -13.75 -6.53 -6.10
C ALA A 14 -13.61 -5.24 -6.15
N ALA A 15 -12.80 -4.82 -5.82
CA ALA A 15 -12.61 -3.58 -5.83
C ALA A 15 -12.48 -3.20 -7.14
N PRO A 16 -12.95 -2.29 -7.45
CA PRO A 16 -12.90 -1.83 -8.67
C PRO A 16 -11.70 -1.30 -8.92
N VAL A 17 -11.29 -1.43 -9.59
CA VAL A 17 -10.20 -1.01 -9.79
C VAL A 17 -9.99 -0.24 -10.78
N PHE A 18 -10.87 0.24 -11.31
CA PHE A 18 -10.58 0.99 -12.33
C PHE A 18 -9.67 2.00 -12.04
N ALA A 19 -9.44 2.30 -11.04
CA ALA A 19 -8.60 3.30 -10.89
C ALA A 19 -7.30 2.75 -10.84
N MET A 20 -6.65 2.46 -11.77
CA MET A 20 -5.43 1.95 -11.64
C MET A 20 -4.51 3.03 -11.45
N HIS A 21 -4.08 3.32 -10.35
CA HIS A 21 -3.17 4.40 -10.04
C HIS A 21 -1.74 4.02 -10.42
N ALA A 22 -1.00 4.99 -10.94
CA ALA A 22 0.36 4.74 -11.36
C ALA A 22 1.20 4.21 -10.22
N ALA A 23 1.01 4.70 -9.01
CA ALA A 23 1.77 4.22 -7.87
C ALA A 23 1.50 2.74 -7.63
N ARG A 24 0.27 2.32 -7.76
CA ARG A 24 -0.04 0.92 -7.54
C ARG A 24 0.50 0.04 -8.64
N LEU A 25 0.57 0.57 -9.84
CA LEU A 25 1.12 -0.21 -10.93
C LEU A 25 2.61 -0.44 -10.78
N GLU A 26 3.31 0.53 -10.17
CA GLU A 26 4.74 0.38 -9.98
C GLU A 26 5.07 -0.39 -8.72
N ALA A 27 4.15 -0.56 -7.83
CA ALA A 27 4.43 -1.24 -6.58
C ALA A 27 4.25 -2.74 -6.74
N SER A 28 5.09 -3.51 -6.11
CA SER A 28 4.86 -4.94 -6.07
C SER A 28 3.77 -5.22 -5.05
N ARG A 29 3.61 -4.38 -4.07
CA ARG A 29 2.47 -4.48 -3.17
C ARG A 29 2.28 -3.19 -2.40
N THR A 30 1.09 -2.99 -1.91
CA THR A 30 0.78 -1.86 -1.05
C THR A 30 0.25 -2.44 0.25
N VAL A 31 0.62 -1.82 1.35
CA VAL A 31 0.28 -2.31 2.68
C VAL A 31 -0.41 -1.21 3.46
N PRO A 32 -1.66 -1.38 3.82
CA PRO A 32 -2.31 -0.40 4.68
C PRO A 32 -1.69 -0.49 6.07
N LEU A 33 -1.37 0.65 6.65
CA LEU A 33 -0.74 0.70 7.96
C LEU A 33 -1.76 0.98 9.04
N ALA A 34 -1.42 0.61 10.25
CA ALA A 34 -2.34 0.73 11.38
C ALA A 34 -2.78 2.16 11.62
N ASN A 35 -1.94 3.13 11.28
CA ASN A 35 -2.27 4.53 11.52
C ASN A 35 -2.98 5.21 10.36
N GLY A 36 -3.38 4.45 9.35
CA GLY A 36 -4.09 5.03 8.22
C GLY A 36 -3.21 5.41 7.04
N GLU A 37 -1.89 5.30 7.21
CA GLU A 37 -0.97 5.56 6.11
C GLU A 37 -0.88 4.31 5.24
N THR A 38 -0.22 4.42 4.10
CA THR A 38 -0.05 3.30 3.19
C THR A 38 1.42 3.15 2.85
N LEU A 39 1.92 1.94 2.93
CA LEU A 39 3.29 1.65 2.57
C LEU A 39 3.30 1.06 1.18
N TYR A 40 4.16 1.58 0.31
CA TYR A 40 4.34 1.03 -1.03
C TYR A 40 5.68 0.30 -1.06
N VAL A 41 5.67 -0.93 -1.53
CA VAL A 41 6.90 -1.69 -1.70
C VAL A 41 7.07 -1.84 -3.21
N PHE A 42 8.10 -1.22 -3.75
CA PHE A 42 8.31 -1.25 -5.18
C PHE A 42 9.00 -2.54 -5.60
N LYS A 43 9.04 -2.78 -6.90
CA LYS A 43 9.57 -4.05 -7.39
C LYS A 43 11.04 -4.26 -7.07
N ASP A 44 11.78 -3.18 -6.89
CA ASP A 44 13.17 -3.29 -6.50
C ASP A 44 13.36 -3.42 -4.99
N GLY A 45 12.26 -3.54 -4.23
CA GLY A 45 12.34 -3.71 -2.79
C GLY A 45 12.38 -2.43 -2.01
N LEU A 46 12.54 -1.30 -2.66
CA LEU A 46 12.58 -0.02 -1.98
C LEU A 46 11.16 0.42 -1.66
N MET A 47 11.02 1.23 -0.63
CA MET A 47 9.71 1.54 -0.10
C MET A 47 9.45 3.03 0.00
N ALA A 48 8.18 3.38 0.06
CA ALA A 48 7.74 4.74 0.25
C ALA A 48 6.45 4.72 1.04
N LYS A 49 6.12 5.83 1.63
CA LYS A 49 4.93 5.89 2.48
C LYS A 49 4.05 7.05 2.04
N GLU A 50 2.76 6.81 2.04
CA GLU A 50 1.77 7.81 1.68
C GLU A 50 0.97 8.13 2.93
N SER A 51 0.72 9.42 3.17
CA SER A 51 -0.07 9.82 4.32
C SER A 51 -1.52 9.43 4.10
N ARG A 52 -2.30 9.50 5.14
CA ARG A 52 -3.71 9.20 5.04
C ARG A 52 -4.44 10.22 4.16
N PHE A 53 -3.79 11.30 3.81
CA PHE A 53 -4.40 12.32 2.96
C PHE A 53 -3.88 12.26 1.52
N GLY A 54 -3.16 11.21 1.16
CA GLY A 54 -2.76 11.02 -0.23
C GLY A 54 -1.46 11.67 -0.63
N ARG A 55 -0.61 12.03 0.32
CA ARG A 55 0.66 12.64 -0.01
C ARG A 55 1.81 11.75 0.32
N ALA A 56 2.84 11.75 -0.53
CA ALA A 56 4.07 11.04 -0.21
C ALA A 56 4.74 11.73 0.97
N ILE A 57 5.15 10.97 1.97
CA ILE A 57 5.79 11.52 3.14
C ILE A 57 7.08 10.77 3.43
N TYR A 58 7.92 11.37 4.23
CA TYR A 58 9.23 10.82 4.52
C TYR A 58 9.09 9.46 5.23
N LEU A 59 9.90 8.51 4.79
CA LEU A 59 9.97 7.20 5.40
C LEU A 59 11.41 7.02 5.84
N ARG A 60 11.65 6.90 7.14
CA ARG A 60 13.01 6.77 7.60
C ARG A 60 13.50 5.37 7.31
N PRO A 61 14.58 5.20 6.57
CA PRO A 61 15.10 3.86 6.33
C PRO A 61 15.42 3.18 7.66
N GLY A 62 15.00 1.95 7.80
CA GLY A 62 15.24 1.19 9.02
C GLY A 62 14.16 1.33 10.08
N GLU A 63 13.22 2.27 9.90
CA GLU A 63 12.18 2.38 10.91
C GLU A 63 11.21 1.20 10.74
N VAL A 64 10.54 0.86 11.81
CA VAL A 64 9.58 -0.22 11.78
C VAL A 64 8.19 0.39 11.69
N VAL A 65 7.43 -0.02 10.69
CA VAL A 65 6.05 0.40 10.55
C VAL A 65 5.17 -0.81 10.80
N VAL A 66 3.93 -0.57 11.19
CA VAL A 66 3.04 -1.66 11.56
C VAL A 66 1.86 -1.66 10.61
N SER A 67 1.61 -2.79 9.99
CA SER A 67 0.50 -2.91 9.07
C SER A 67 -0.81 -2.97 9.83
N ALA A 68 -1.90 -2.77 9.12
CA ALA A 68 -3.22 -2.79 9.74
C ALA A 68 -3.52 -4.12 10.41
N ASP A 69 -2.93 -5.21 9.93
CA ASP A 69 -3.14 -6.51 10.54
C ASP A 69 -2.08 -6.85 11.57
N GLY A 70 -1.25 -5.89 11.96
CA GLY A 70 -0.33 -6.09 13.08
C GLY A 70 1.07 -6.56 12.72
N GLN A 71 1.40 -6.71 11.46
CA GLN A 71 2.73 -7.15 11.10
C GLN A 71 3.69 -5.99 11.16
N GLN A 72 4.92 -6.26 11.58
CA GLN A 72 5.96 -5.25 11.61
C GLN A 72 6.77 -5.34 10.34
N ILE A 73 7.03 -4.22 9.73
CA ILE A 73 7.79 -4.17 8.49
C ILE A 73 8.89 -3.15 8.67
N THR A 74 10.11 -3.54 8.37
CA THR A 74 11.24 -2.62 8.46
C THR A 74 11.38 -1.88 7.15
N ALA A 75 11.40 -0.57 7.21
CA ALA A 75 11.47 0.24 6.01
C ALA A 75 12.81 0.09 5.30
N VAL A 76 12.75 -0.04 3.99
CA VAL A 76 13.95 -0.13 3.17
C VAL A 76 13.93 1.05 2.21
N GLY A 77 14.87 1.95 2.38
CA GLY A 77 14.95 3.13 1.54
C GLY A 77 13.92 4.18 1.89
N ASN A 78 13.90 5.22 1.13
CA ASN A 78 12.93 6.29 1.29
C ASN A 78 12.66 6.85 -0.10
N GLU A 79 11.69 6.27 -0.78
CA GLU A 79 11.39 6.65 -2.15
C GLU A 79 10.29 7.71 -2.20
N VAL A 80 10.36 8.67 -1.29
CA VAL A 80 9.33 9.70 -1.20
C VAL A 80 9.21 10.49 -2.50
N ALA A 81 10.31 10.81 -3.15
CA ALA A 81 10.25 11.57 -4.40
C ALA A 81 9.64 10.74 -5.53
N ARG A 82 9.98 9.46 -5.56
CA ARG A 82 9.44 8.55 -6.56
C ARG A 82 7.94 8.43 -6.38
N LEU A 83 7.49 8.23 -5.15
CA LEU A 83 6.07 8.12 -4.88
C LEU A 83 5.37 9.44 -5.17
N ALA A 84 5.96 10.56 -4.80
CA ALA A 84 5.35 11.85 -5.07
C ALA A 84 5.13 12.05 -6.57
N SER A 85 6.09 11.63 -7.38
CA SER A 85 5.95 11.74 -8.82
C SER A 85 4.81 10.86 -9.33
N LEU A 86 4.70 9.65 -8.82
CA LEU A 86 3.64 8.75 -9.26
C LEU A 86 2.27 9.24 -8.82
N LEU A 87 2.18 9.79 -7.61
CA LEU A 87 0.90 10.32 -7.14
C LEU A 87 0.48 11.54 -7.94
N ARG A 88 1.44 12.33 -8.40
CA ARG A 88 1.09 13.47 -9.25
C ARG A 88 0.48 12.98 -10.55
N LYS A 89 0.98 11.90 -11.10
CA LYS A 89 0.39 11.37 -12.32
C LYS A 89 -1.04 10.91 -12.07
N ASP A 90 -1.29 10.35 -10.91
CA ASP A 90 -2.63 9.88 -10.61
C ASP A 90 -3.62 11.02 -10.52
N HIS A 91 -3.17 12.20 -10.12
CA HIS A 91 -4.08 13.32 -9.98
C HIS A 91 -4.12 14.21 -11.19
N LYS A 92 -3.38 13.87 -12.26
CA LYS A 92 -3.35 14.69 -13.36
C LYS A 92 -4.50 14.42 -14.21
N ASN A 93 -5.10 15.39 -14.72
CA ASN A 93 -6.22 15.16 -15.57
C ASN A 93 -6.02 15.51 -16.93
#